data_58f91a3777f93fe49ba1f368b025b03e
#
_entry.id   58f91a3777f93fe49ba1f368b025b03e
#
_cell.length_a   1.000
_cell.length_b   1.000
_cell.length_c   1.000
_cell.angle_alpha   90.00
_cell.angle_beta   90.00
_cell.angle_gamma   90.00
#
_symmetry.space_group_name_H-M   'P 1'
#
loop_
_entity.id
_entity.type
_entity.pdbx_description
1 polymer ?
#
loop_
_entity_poly.entity_id
_entity_poly.type
_entity_poly.pdbx_seq_one_letter_code
_entity_poly.pdbx_strand_id
1 'polypeptide(L)'
;MKKFVNEIKIQGRVFNFGSTESRMLQVREAGPNSKNPGSKYMRGELNVAIDDEGKNVVPVWYQYEPELWPSKDGGPERENSKYNSLKRLIDEGTCWESNGKDAAPIVSLKCEFETNVYFTQDEQMRTANRVRGGFINTMPSMSGDKGFATFNVGCVLVNTRLHDEDNDDSKRLELQGYAFNFRNELQPFTFNMRNEAGIQYFIDHDISKANPMVTQVWGNINNIIFDREIVKESAFGEPLVEKVSTFIRSYDVTGATNKVYDFDDESTITKEEMRTLIKQFDERVERDREYRKNTAAAPKPAAKKTKPAPKKAAANDDDYDFFD
;
A
#
# COMPACT_ATOMS: atom_id res chain seq x y z
N MET A 1 -17.98 2.82 -19.12
CA MET A 1 -16.56 2.92 -18.75
C MET A 1 -15.96 1.53 -18.63
N LYS A 2 -14.91 1.24 -19.37
CA LYS A 2 -14.21 -0.06 -19.33
C LYS A 2 -13.44 -0.17 -18.01
N LYS A 3 -13.46 -1.34 -17.38
CA LYS A 3 -12.74 -1.56 -16.13
C LYS A 3 -11.25 -1.67 -16.44
N PHE A 4 -10.45 -0.73 -15.95
CA PHE A 4 -8.99 -0.80 -16.03
C PHE A 4 -8.46 -1.94 -15.17
N VAL A 5 -7.36 -2.54 -15.61
CA VAL A 5 -6.66 -3.57 -14.83
C VAL A 5 -6.04 -2.92 -13.60
N ASN A 6 -6.23 -3.53 -12.44
CA ASN A 6 -5.55 -3.20 -11.19
C ASN A 6 -5.32 -4.51 -10.45
N GLU A 7 -4.18 -5.12 -10.67
CA GLU A 7 -3.85 -6.42 -10.13
C GLU A 7 -2.43 -6.42 -9.56
N ILE A 8 -2.30 -6.95 -8.36
CA ILE A 8 -1.01 -7.29 -7.75
C ILE A 8 -1.03 -8.78 -7.41
N LYS A 9 0.05 -9.48 -7.76
CA LYS A 9 0.28 -10.88 -7.41
C LYS A 9 1.51 -10.97 -6.53
N ILE A 10 1.37 -11.65 -5.40
CA ILE A 10 2.47 -11.89 -4.46
C ILE A 10 2.52 -13.38 -4.16
N GLN A 11 3.72 -13.93 -4.16
CA GLN A 11 4.00 -15.24 -3.62
C GLN A 11 5.25 -15.15 -2.76
N GLY A 12 5.19 -15.71 -1.54
CA GLY A 12 6.30 -15.66 -0.61
C GLY A 12 5.95 -16.34 0.71
N ARG A 13 6.81 -16.15 1.70
CA ARG A 13 6.62 -16.67 3.05
C ARG A 13 6.05 -15.61 3.96
N VAL A 14 5.13 -15.98 4.83
CA VAL A 14 4.62 -15.06 5.87
C VAL A 14 5.80 -14.65 6.76
N PHE A 15 6.17 -13.36 6.69
CA PHE A 15 7.29 -12.85 7.48
C PHE A 15 6.83 -12.54 8.90
N ASN A 16 5.79 -11.72 9.05
CA ASN A 16 5.10 -11.48 10.32
C ASN A 16 3.67 -10.97 10.08
N PHE A 17 2.92 -10.77 11.16
CA PHE A 17 1.53 -10.30 11.16
C PHE A 17 1.42 -8.81 11.54
N GLY A 18 2.33 -8.00 11.09
CA GLY A 18 2.37 -6.55 11.30
C GLY A 18 3.67 -6.06 11.88
N SER A 19 4.15 -4.93 11.40
CA SER A 19 5.44 -4.34 11.77
C SER A 19 5.42 -3.63 13.13
N THR A 20 4.23 -3.24 13.62
CA THR A 20 4.00 -2.58 14.91
C THR A 20 2.71 -3.09 15.54
N GLU A 21 2.50 -2.83 16.83
CA GLU A 21 1.27 -3.22 17.53
C GLU A 21 0.02 -2.59 16.88
N SER A 22 0.10 -1.34 16.46
CA SER A 22 -1.01 -0.63 15.79
C SER A 22 -1.35 -1.19 14.41
N ARG A 23 -0.37 -1.81 13.73
CA ARG A 23 -0.51 -2.42 12.40
C ARG A 23 -0.74 -3.92 12.44
N MET A 24 -0.74 -4.52 13.63
CA MET A 24 -0.92 -5.96 13.77
C MET A 24 -2.22 -6.43 13.11
N LEU A 25 -2.11 -7.45 12.27
CA LEU A 25 -3.25 -8.12 11.66
C LEU A 25 -4.02 -8.88 12.73
N GLN A 26 -5.23 -8.45 13.01
CA GLN A 26 -6.04 -8.99 14.10
C GLN A 26 -7.55 -8.87 13.83
N VAL A 27 -8.31 -9.68 14.53
CA VAL A 27 -9.78 -9.54 14.57
C VAL A 27 -10.13 -8.35 15.46
N ARG A 28 -10.94 -7.45 14.93
CA ARG A 28 -11.52 -6.31 15.65
C ARG A 28 -13.02 -6.41 15.66
N GLU A 29 -13.64 -5.68 16.56
CA GLU A 29 -15.07 -5.56 16.69
C GLU A 29 -15.51 -4.14 16.34
N ALA A 30 -16.57 -4.02 15.55
CA ALA A 30 -17.09 -2.74 15.10
C ALA A 30 -17.72 -1.99 16.27
N GLY A 31 -17.32 -0.74 16.46
CA GLY A 31 -17.78 0.11 17.56
C GLY A 31 -19.29 0.39 17.54
N PRO A 32 -19.84 0.92 18.64
CA PRO A 32 -21.28 1.16 18.78
C PRO A 32 -21.86 2.16 17.78
N ASN A 33 -21.02 3.04 17.24
CA ASN A 33 -21.42 4.07 16.27
C ASN A 33 -21.21 3.61 14.81
N SER A 34 -20.71 2.39 14.60
CA SER A 34 -20.51 1.86 13.26
C SER A 34 -21.85 1.48 12.60
N LYS A 35 -21.81 1.30 11.29
CA LYS A 35 -22.99 0.86 10.52
C LYS A 35 -23.53 -0.52 10.98
N ASN A 36 -22.63 -1.39 11.45
CA ASN A 36 -22.95 -2.74 11.95
C ASN A 36 -22.24 -2.96 13.30
N PRO A 37 -22.76 -2.40 14.43
CA PRO A 37 -22.14 -2.52 15.74
C PRO A 37 -21.97 -3.98 16.17
N GLY A 38 -20.83 -4.30 16.79
CA GLY A 38 -20.54 -5.64 17.29
C GLY A 38 -20.13 -6.66 16.20
N SER A 39 -20.17 -6.30 14.93
CA SER A 39 -19.67 -7.19 13.87
C SER A 39 -18.17 -7.34 13.91
N LYS A 40 -17.67 -8.56 13.68
CA LYS A 40 -16.24 -8.84 13.64
C LYS A 40 -15.68 -8.59 12.25
N TYR A 41 -14.46 -8.05 12.21
CA TYR A 41 -13.71 -7.85 10.97
C TYR A 41 -12.22 -8.00 11.20
N MET A 42 -11.50 -8.38 10.14
CA MET A 42 -10.05 -8.44 10.12
C MET A 42 -9.49 -7.09 9.66
N ARG A 43 -8.48 -6.59 10.36
CA ARG A 43 -7.74 -5.38 9.99
C ARG A 43 -6.28 -5.51 10.38
N GLY A 44 -5.40 -4.95 9.58
CA GLY A 44 -3.97 -4.88 9.85
C GLY A 44 -3.13 -5.22 8.64
N GLU A 45 -1.86 -5.48 8.88
CA GLU A 45 -0.83 -5.71 7.88
C GLU A 45 -0.32 -7.15 7.96
N LEU A 46 -0.28 -7.81 6.81
CA LEU A 46 0.41 -9.09 6.63
C LEU A 46 1.70 -8.82 5.85
N ASN A 47 2.84 -9.11 6.42
CA ASN A 47 4.14 -8.95 5.78
C ASN A 47 4.59 -10.26 5.13
N VAL A 48 4.98 -10.19 3.85
CA VAL A 48 5.37 -11.36 3.05
C VAL A 48 6.79 -11.18 2.53
N ALA A 49 7.71 -12.06 2.94
CA ALA A 49 9.06 -12.12 2.41
C ALA A 49 9.05 -12.80 1.03
N ILE A 50 9.63 -12.12 0.04
CA ILE A 50 9.71 -12.59 -1.34
C ILE A 50 11.12 -12.98 -1.78
N ASP A 51 12.09 -12.84 -0.90
CA ASP A 51 13.46 -13.32 -1.06
C ASP A 51 13.82 -14.38 -0.02
N ASP A 52 15.01 -14.95 -0.15
CA ASP A 52 15.51 -16.00 0.73
C ASP A 52 16.20 -15.50 1.99
N GLU A 53 16.41 -14.18 2.08
CA GLU A 53 17.13 -13.54 3.19
C GLU A 53 16.18 -12.80 4.14
N GLY A 54 14.90 -12.65 3.79
CA GLY A 54 13.94 -11.86 4.56
C GLY A 54 14.19 -10.35 4.51
N LYS A 55 14.92 -9.90 3.49
CA LYS A 55 15.23 -8.48 3.28
C LYS A 55 14.25 -7.75 2.37
N ASN A 56 13.61 -8.48 1.46
CA ASN A 56 12.56 -7.93 0.61
C ASN A 56 11.20 -8.40 1.12
N VAL A 57 10.61 -7.56 1.99
CA VAL A 57 9.36 -7.89 2.70
C VAL A 57 8.25 -6.94 2.27
N VAL A 58 7.25 -7.46 1.59
CA VAL A 58 6.14 -6.69 1.03
C VAL A 58 4.98 -6.64 2.02
N PRO A 59 4.61 -5.46 2.55
CA PRO A 59 3.45 -5.31 3.41
C PRO A 59 2.16 -5.30 2.60
N VAL A 60 1.21 -6.12 3.02
CA VAL A 60 -0.12 -6.27 2.44
C VAL A 60 -1.15 -5.79 3.45
N TRP A 61 -1.86 -4.72 3.11
CA TRP A 61 -2.79 -4.06 4.02
C TRP A 61 -4.23 -4.56 3.84
N TYR A 62 -4.84 -5.00 4.94
CA TYR A 62 -6.25 -5.34 5.06
C TYR A 62 -6.94 -4.27 5.91
N GLN A 63 -7.81 -3.49 5.29
CA GLN A 63 -8.46 -2.36 5.98
C GLN A 63 -9.72 -2.79 6.72
N TYR A 64 -10.56 -3.57 6.05
CA TYR A 64 -11.83 -4.06 6.59
C TYR A 64 -12.26 -5.31 5.82
N GLU A 65 -12.07 -6.46 6.43
CA GLU A 65 -12.54 -7.74 5.90
C GLU A 65 -13.52 -8.33 6.92
N PRO A 66 -14.85 -8.11 6.75
CA PRO A 66 -15.85 -8.57 7.71
C PRO A 66 -15.90 -10.09 7.75
N GLU A 67 -16.26 -10.65 8.90
CA GLU A 67 -16.48 -12.09 9.09
C GLU A 67 -17.60 -12.59 8.18
N LEU A 68 -18.69 -11.81 8.12
CA LEU A 68 -19.85 -12.10 7.31
C LEU A 68 -20.15 -10.95 6.35
N TRP A 69 -20.46 -11.28 5.10
CA TRP A 69 -20.95 -10.31 4.13
C TRP A 69 -22.48 -10.18 4.26
N PRO A 70 -23.01 -8.96 4.40
CA PRO A 70 -24.44 -8.76 4.40
C PRO A 70 -25.05 -9.21 3.06
N SER A 71 -26.21 -9.83 3.11
CA SER A 71 -26.97 -10.14 1.91
C SER A 71 -27.46 -8.87 1.23
N LYS A 72 -27.34 -8.81 -0.11
CA LYS A 72 -27.87 -7.67 -0.89
C LYS A 72 -29.40 -7.63 -0.90
N ASP A 73 -30.03 -8.78 -0.77
CA ASP A 73 -31.48 -8.97 -0.98
C ASP A 73 -32.23 -9.30 0.32
N GLY A 74 -31.64 -8.99 1.49
CA GLY A 74 -32.24 -9.32 2.80
C GLY A 74 -32.23 -10.83 3.13
N GLY A 75 -31.54 -11.64 2.35
CA GLY A 75 -31.31 -13.06 2.62
C GLY A 75 -30.27 -13.29 3.74
N PRO A 76 -29.86 -14.55 3.99
CA PRO A 76 -28.87 -14.86 5.00
C PRO A 76 -27.51 -14.25 4.68
N GLU A 77 -26.79 -13.85 5.71
CA GLU A 77 -25.41 -13.41 5.61
C GLU A 77 -24.52 -14.55 5.05
N ARG A 78 -23.45 -14.18 4.34
CA ARG A 78 -22.53 -15.13 3.72
C ARG A 78 -21.14 -15.02 4.34
N GLU A 79 -20.52 -16.15 4.57
CA GLU A 79 -19.13 -16.21 5.05
C GLU A 79 -18.17 -15.50 4.09
N ASN A 80 -17.20 -14.81 4.67
CA ASN A 80 -16.13 -14.18 3.95
C ASN A 80 -14.90 -15.10 3.92
N SER A 81 -14.65 -15.73 2.77
CA SER A 81 -13.50 -16.64 2.60
C SER A 81 -12.15 -15.96 2.84
N LYS A 82 -12.02 -14.66 2.58
CA LYS A 82 -10.79 -13.91 2.90
C LYS A 82 -10.58 -13.82 4.41
N TYR A 83 -11.63 -13.46 5.16
CA TYR A 83 -11.59 -13.42 6.61
C TYR A 83 -11.20 -14.78 7.18
N ASN A 84 -11.84 -15.85 6.74
CA ASN A 84 -11.58 -17.22 7.21
C ASN A 84 -10.13 -17.65 6.94
N SER A 85 -9.59 -17.33 5.76
CA SER A 85 -8.20 -17.64 5.41
C SER A 85 -7.19 -16.88 6.26
N LEU A 86 -7.43 -15.56 6.49
CA LEU A 86 -6.59 -14.73 7.34
C LEU A 86 -6.66 -15.18 8.81
N LYS A 87 -7.87 -15.48 9.29
CA LYS A 87 -8.07 -15.95 10.66
C LYS A 87 -7.32 -17.26 10.92
N ARG A 88 -7.38 -18.21 9.98
CA ARG A 88 -6.62 -19.46 10.10
C ARG A 88 -5.13 -19.20 10.22
N LEU A 89 -4.53 -18.32 9.38
CA LEU A 89 -3.12 -17.98 9.46
C LEU A 89 -2.73 -17.36 10.80
N ILE A 90 -3.59 -16.49 11.35
CA ILE A 90 -3.33 -15.86 12.66
C ILE A 90 -3.47 -16.89 13.78
N ASP A 91 -4.48 -17.76 13.73
CA ASP A 91 -4.71 -18.79 14.75
C ASP A 91 -3.56 -19.82 14.77
N GLU A 92 -2.99 -20.16 13.62
CA GLU A 92 -1.78 -20.99 13.51
C GLU A 92 -0.56 -20.27 14.06
N GLY A 93 -0.51 -18.92 13.96
CA GLY A 93 0.50 -18.06 14.55
C GLY A 93 1.92 -18.24 14.06
N THR A 94 2.12 -19.04 13.00
CA THR A 94 3.46 -19.40 12.50
C THR A 94 3.92 -18.40 11.45
N CYS A 95 5.10 -17.82 11.66
CA CYS A 95 5.71 -16.88 10.71
C CYS A 95 7.23 -16.95 10.74
N TRP A 96 7.90 -16.36 9.78
CA TRP A 96 9.37 -16.38 9.68
C TRP A 96 10.05 -15.75 10.89
N GLU A 97 9.62 -14.57 11.28
CA GLU A 97 10.24 -13.82 12.38
C GLU A 97 10.23 -14.58 13.71
N SER A 98 9.15 -15.34 13.99
CA SER A 98 8.99 -16.06 15.25
C SER A 98 9.47 -17.52 15.19
N ASN A 99 9.34 -18.19 14.06
CA ASN A 99 9.51 -19.64 13.94
C ASN A 99 10.60 -20.05 12.94
N GLY A 100 11.20 -19.09 12.25
CA GLY A 100 12.19 -19.32 11.21
C GLY A 100 11.59 -19.55 9.82
N LYS A 101 12.45 -19.42 8.80
CA LYS A 101 12.08 -19.47 7.38
C LYS A 101 11.32 -20.74 7.00
N ASP A 102 11.83 -21.88 7.44
CA ASP A 102 11.31 -23.19 6.98
C ASP A 102 9.95 -23.53 7.59
N ALA A 103 9.65 -23.01 8.78
CA ALA A 103 8.36 -23.15 9.43
C ALA A 103 7.30 -22.18 8.89
N ALA A 104 7.71 -21.07 8.26
CA ALA A 104 6.82 -20.03 7.79
C ALA A 104 5.93 -20.50 6.64
N PRO A 105 4.60 -20.30 6.71
CA PRO A 105 3.69 -20.67 5.63
C PRO A 105 4.03 -19.96 4.33
N ILE A 106 3.95 -20.67 3.22
CA ILE A 106 4.02 -20.10 1.88
C ILE A 106 2.62 -19.67 1.49
N VAL A 107 2.50 -18.43 1.02
CA VAL A 107 1.21 -17.83 0.62
C VAL A 107 1.27 -17.30 -0.80
N SER A 108 0.14 -17.38 -1.48
CA SER A 108 -0.13 -16.73 -2.77
C SER A 108 -1.30 -15.79 -2.61
N LEU A 109 -1.09 -14.52 -2.99
CA LEU A 109 -2.08 -13.46 -2.84
C LEU A 109 -2.42 -12.83 -4.19
N LYS A 110 -3.73 -12.56 -4.36
CA LYS A 110 -4.22 -11.65 -5.41
C LYS A 110 -4.70 -10.39 -4.73
N CYS A 111 -3.97 -9.32 -4.97
CA CYS A 111 -4.14 -8.03 -4.32
C CYS A 111 -4.44 -6.93 -5.35
N GLU A 112 -4.66 -5.72 -4.88
CA GLU A 112 -4.86 -4.53 -5.69
C GLU A 112 -3.84 -3.45 -5.30
N PHE A 113 -3.45 -2.64 -6.28
CA PHE A 113 -2.75 -1.41 -6.02
C PHE A 113 -3.71 -0.40 -5.40
N GLU A 114 -3.29 0.24 -4.33
CA GLU A 114 -4.03 1.29 -3.67
C GLU A 114 -3.08 2.42 -3.26
N THR A 115 -3.58 3.64 -3.23
CA THR A 115 -2.83 4.78 -2.71
C THR A 115 -3.50 5.29 -1.44
N ASN A 116 -2.73 5.33 -0.37
CA ASN A 116 -3.12 6.03 0.83
C ASN A 116 -2.82 7.53 0.66
N VAL A 117 -3.85 8.36 0.77
CA VAL A 117 -3.74 9.81 0.79
C VAL A 117 -3.89 10.26 2.23
N TYR A 118 -2.90 10.99 2.75
CA TYR A 118 -2.93 11.48 4.13
C TYR A 118 -2.37 12.90 4.20
N PHE A 119 -2.65 13.56 5.31
CA PHE A 119 -2.16 14.91 5.56
C PHE A 119 -1.18 14.87 6.73
N THR A 120 -0.09 15.58 6.58
CA THR A 120 0.89 15.78 7.65
C THR A 120 0.38 16.79 8.68
N GLN A 121 1.09 16.97 9.78
CA GLN A 121 0.72 17.94 10.83
C GLN A 121 0.70 19.39 10.32
N ASP A 122 1.50 19.69 9.29
CA ASP A 122 1.54 20.99 8.60
C ASP A 122 0.51 21.08 7.44
N GLU A 123 -0.51 20.23 7.46
CA GLU A 123 -1.61 20.16 6.46
C GLU A 123 -1.16 19.87 5.02
N GLN A 124 0.07 19.39 4.80
CA GLN A 124 0.50 19.00 3.47
C GLN A 124 -0.07 17.62 3.12
N MET A 125 -0.70 17.55 1.96
CA MET A 125 -1.14 16.26 1.40
C MET A 125 0.08 15.41 1.01
N ARG A 126 0.09 14.17 1.45
CA ARG A 126 1.05 13.15 1.07
C ARG A 126 0.33 11.93 0.51
N THR A 127 1.03 11.19 -0.29
CA THR A 127 0.54 9.94 -0.88
C THR A 127 1.55 8.84 -0.66
N ALA A 128 1.07 7.65 -0.39
CA ALA A 128 1.90 6.46 -0.28
C ALA A 128 1.25 5.30 -1.04
N ASN A 129 1.97 4.74 -1.99
CA ASN A 129 1.54 3.52 -2.66
C ASN A 129 1.51 2.37 -1.65
N ARG A 130 0.48 1.55 -1.70
CA ARG A 130 0.38 0.35 -0.88
C ARG A 130 -0.30 -0.80 -1.63
N VAL A 131 -0.10 -1.99 -1.10
CA VAL A 131 -0.77 -3.20 -1.56
C VAL A 131 -2.00 -3.42 -0.68
N ARG A 132 -3.19 -3.34 -1.29
CA ARG A 132 -4.43 -3.71 -0.62
C ARG A 132 -4.64 -5.20 -0.72
N GLY A 133 -4.82 -5.85 0.42
CA GLY A 133 -5.01 -7.28 0.53
C GLY A 133 -6.27 -7.76 -0.18
N GLY A 134 -6.12 -8.84 -0.90
CA GLY A 134 -7.18 -9.55 -1.59
C GLY A 134 -7.30 -11.00 -1.11
N PHE A 135 -7.53 -11.91 -2.05
CA PHE A 135 -7.60 -13.33 -1.74
C PHE A 135 -6.23 -13.89 -1.40
N ILE A 136 -6.17 -14.74 -0.38
CA ILE A 136 -4.97 -15.41 0.09
C ILE A 136 -5.17 -16.92 0.12
N ASN A 137 -4.20 -17.66 -0.39
CA ASN A 137 -4.15 -19.11 -0.35
C ASN A 137 -2.82 -19.55 0.23
N THR A 138 -2.85 -20.51 1.15
CA THR A 138 -1.66 -21.22 1.62
C THR A 138 -1.24 -22.27 0.57
N MET A 139 0.05 -22.36 0.29
CA MET A 139 0.61 -23.26 -0.72
C MET A 139 1.60 -24.25 -0.09
N PRO A 140 1.69 -25.49 -0.62
CA PRO A 140 2.64 -26.47 -0.11
C PRO A 140 4.09 -26.14 -0.48
N SER A 141 4.31 -25.44 -1.60
CA SER A 141 5.63 -25.04 -2.09
C SER A 141 5.53 -23.75 -2.92
N MET A 142 6.67 -23.09 -3.14
CA MET A 142 6.75 -22.00 -4.09
C MET A 142 6.66 -22.51 -5.53
N SER A 143 6.14 -21.70 -6.44
CA SER A 143 6.07 -22.02 -7.88
C SER A 143 7.40 -21.80 -8.62
N GLY A 144 8.43 -21.34 -7.95
CA GLY A 144 9.78 -21.08 -8.46
C GLY A 144 10.80 -21.06 -7.33
N ASP A 145 12.04 -20.75 -7.66
CA ASP A 145 13.16 -20.78 -6.69
C ASP A 145 13.01 -19.73 -5.58
N LYS A 146 12.32 -18.62 -5.87
CA LYS A 146 12.07 -17.53 -4.91
C LYS A 146 10.65 -16.98 -5.03
N GLY A 147 10.22 -16.22 -4.03
CA GLY A 147 8.99 -15.47 -4.07
C GLY A 147 9.02 -14.32 -5.10
N PHE A 148 7.88 -13.70 -5.31
CA PHE A 148 7.75 -12.54 -6.18
C PHE A 148 6.62 -11.63 -5.70
N ALA A 149 6.71 -10.36 -6.08
CA ALA A 149 5.61 -9.40 -5.99
C ALA A 149 5.58 -8.59 -7.27
N THR A 150 4.50 -8.75 -8.04
CA THR A 150 4.33 -8.10 -9.34
C THR A 150 3.04 -7.30 -9.38
N PHE A 151 3.04 -6.22 -10.15
CA PHE A 151 1.84 -5.42 -10.39
C PHE A 151 1.54 -5.34 -11.89
N ASN A 152 0.27 -5.13 -12.21
CA ASN A 152 -0.23 -4.83 -13.54
C ASN A 152 -1.38 -3.82 -13.41
N VAL A 153 -1.15 -2.58 -13.88
CA VAL A 153 -2.04 -1.45 -13.62
C VAL A 153 -2.29 -0.66 -14.89
N GLY A 154 -3.58 -0.50 -15.21
CA GLY A 154 -4.03 0.45 -16.22
C GLY A 154 -4.07 1.85 -15.62
N CYS A 155 -3.49 2.83 -16.31
CA CYS A 155 -3.26 4.15 -15.73
C CYS A 155 -3.29 5.27 -16.78
N VAL A 156 -3.41 6.48 -16.25
CA VAL A 156 -3.21 7.73 -17.00
C VAL A 156 -1.97 8.41 -16.45
N LEU A 157 -0.90 8.47 -17.25
CA LEU A 157 0.32 9.19 -16.93
C LEU A 157 0.13 10.67 -17.24
N VAL A 158 0.57 11.54 -16.34
CA VAL A 158 0.40 13.00 -16.46
C VAL A 158 1.69 13.78 -16.25
N ASN A 159 2.75 13.11 -15.82
CA ASN A 159 4.07 13.71 -15.65
C ASN A 159 5.15 12.64 -15.60
N THR A 160 6.35 13.01 -16.05
CA THR A 160 7.57 12.22 -15.88
C THR A 160 8.68 13.09 -15.33
N ARG A 161 9.57 12.53 -14.51
CA ARG A 161 10.72 13.23 -13.95
C ARG A 161 11.93 12.33 -13.93
N LEU A 162 12.96 12.74 -14.64
CA LEU A 162 14.26 12.05 -14.63
C LEU A 162 15.04 12.42 -13.36
N HIS A 163 15.59 11.41 -12.70
CA HIS A 163 16.43 11.53 -11.51
C HIS A 163 17.80 10.90 -11.79
N ASP A 164 18.84 11.49 -11.19
CA ASP A 164 20.22 10.97 -11.21
C ASP A 164 20.73 10.66 -12.63
N GLU A 165 20.52 11.61 -13.55
CA GLU A 165 20.83 11.48 -14.99
C GLU A 165 22.30 11.09 -15.24
N ASP A 166 23.20 11.60 -14.40
CA ASP A 166 24.65 11.40 -14.53
C ASP A 166 25.15 10.11 -13.83
N ASN A 167 24.28 9.32 -13.21
CA ASN A 167 24.64 8.12 -12.49
C ASN A 167 23.77 6.93 -12.91
N ASP A 168 24.31 6.07 -13.78
CA ASP A 168 23.57 4.93 -14.35
C ASP A 168 23.02 3.96 -13.30
N ASP A 169 23.69 3.78 -12.16
CA ASP A 169 23.24 2.86 -11.10
C ASP A 169 22.01 3.36 -10.36
N SER A 170 21.84 4.69 -10.27
CA SER A 170 20.70 5.32 -9.59
C SER A 170 19.71 5.98 -10.53
N LYS A 171 20.05 6.10 -11.83
CA LYS A 171 19.21 6.69 -12.86
C LYS A 171 17.83 6.04 -12.91
N ARG A 172 16.80 6.85 -12.84
CA ARG A 172 15.42 6.41 -12.95
C ARG A 172 14.52 7.51 -13.48
N LEU A 173 13.53 7.12 -14.24
CA LEU A 173 12.42 7.98 -14.61
C LEU A 173 11.26 7.73 -13.64
N GLU A 174 10.84 8.75 -12.94
CA GLU A 174 9.65 8.74 -12.12
C GLU A 174 8.43 8.98 -13.01
N LEU A 175 7.48 8.05 -12.99
CA LEU A 175 6.21 8.12 -13.71
C LEU A 175 5.12 8.51 -12.72
N GLN A 176 4.49 9.65 -12.94
CA GLN A 176 3.41 10.15 -12.10
C GLN A 176 2.09 10.15 -12.86
N GLY A 177 1.03 9.73 -12.20
CA GLY A 177 -0.27 9.65 -12.83
C GLY A 177 -1.39 9.20 -11.92
N TYR A 178 -2.44 8.69 -12.53
CA TYR A 178 -3.62 8.18 -11.85
C TYR A 178 -3.89 6.73 -12.28
N ALA A 179 -4.07 5.86 -11.29
CA ALA A 179 -4.60 4.53 -11.46
C ALA A 179 -6.08 4.49 -11.06
N PHE A 180 -6.77 3.40 -11.42
CA PHE A 180 -8.17 3.20 -11.07
C PHE A 180 -8.31 2.14 -9.99
N ASN A 181 -9.03 2.46 -8.93
CA ASN A 181 -9.42 1.47 -7.95
C ASN A 181 -10.60 0.62 -8.45
N PHE A 182 -11.02 -0.38 -7.65
CA PHE A 182 -12.12 -1.28 -8.01
C PHE A 182 -13.49 -0.59 -8.17
N ARG A 183 -13.63 0.66 -7.69
CA ARG A 183 -14.81 1.51 -7.87
C ARG A 183 -14.71 2.43 -9.07
N ASN A 184 -13.64 2.31 -9.88
CA ASN A 184 -13.29 3.23 -10.95
C ASN A 184 -13.04 4.68 -10.49
N GLU A 185 -12.64 4.88 -9.24
CA GLU A 185 -12.20 6.17 -8.72
C GLU A 185 -10.70 6.32 -8.98
N LEU A 186 -10.29 7.56 -9.25
CA LEU A 186 -8.88 7.88 -9.42
C LEU A 186 -8.13 7.83 -8.09
N GLN A 187 -6.91 7.33 -8.17
CA GLN A 187 -5.92 7.36 -7.09
C GLN A 187 -4.55 7.71 -7.68
N PRO A 188 -3.85 8.71 -7.13
CA PRO A 188 -2.55 9.10 -7.63
C PRO A 188 -1.53 7.99 -7.40
N PHE A 189 -0.52 7.91 -8.25
CA PHE A 189 0.59 7.00 -8.04
C PHE A 189 1.91 7.62 -8.48
N THR A 190 3.00 7.01 -8.00
CA THR A 190 4.35 7.27 -8.44
C THR A 190 5.06 5.95 -8.63
N PHE A 191 5.46 5.63 -9.87
CA PHE A 191 6.21 4.43 -10.22
C PHE A 191 7.59 4.82 -10.76
N ASN A 192 8.52 3.89 -10.77
CA ASN A 192 9.86 4.10 -11.29
C ASN A 192 10.10 3.23 -12.52
N MET A 193 10.75 3.79 -13.54
CA MET A 193 11.32 3.09 -14.67
C MET A 193 12.85 3.23 -14.62
N ARG A 194 13.56 2.08 -14.62
CA ARG A 194 15.03 2.06 -14.54
C ARG A 194 15.69 1.57 -15.82
N ASN A 195 14.97 0.80 -16.63
CA ASN A 195 15.48 0.32 -17.90
C ASN A 195 15.60 1.46 -18.90
N GLU A 196 16.75 1.62 -19.53
CA GLU A 196 17.07 2.74 -20.44
C GLU A 196 16.11 2.81 -21.63
N ALA A 197 15.78 1.68 -22.26
CA ALA A 197 14.81 1.65 -23.36
C ALA A 197 13.42 2.10 -22.91
N GLY A 198 13.01 1.74 -21.68
CA GLY A 198 11.77 2.19 -21.08
C GLY A 198 11.79 3.67 -20.72
N ILE A 199 12.89 4.19 -20.21
CA ILE A 199 13.09 5.62 -19.94
C ILE A 199 12.92 6.40 -21.24
N GLN A 200 13.64 6.00 -22.31
CA GLN A 200 13.54 6.66 -23.61
C GLN A 200 12.13 6.59 -24.18
N TYR A 201 11.47 5.42 -24.09
CA TYR A 201 10.09 5.25 -24.54
C TYR A 201 9.15 6.28 -23.93
N PHE A 202 9.18 6.48 -22.61
CA PHE A 202 8.29 7.44 -21.95
C PHE A 202 8.69 8.90 -22.19
N ILE A 203 9.97 9.20 -22.38
CA ILE A 203 10.45 10.55 -22.73
C ILE A 203 9.98 10.93 -24.13
N ASP A 204 10.06 10.03 -25.11
CA ASP A 204 9.66 10.27 -26.50
C ASP A 204 8.17 10.57 -26.65
N HIS A 205 7.34 10.16 -25.67
CA HIS A 205 5.90 10.44 -25.67
C HIS A 205 5.52 11.83 -25.11
N ASP A 206 6.49 12.63 -24.65
CA ASP A 206 6.28 13.99 -24.11
C ASP A 206 5.08 14.08 -23.13
N ILE A 207 5.12 13.22 -22.13
CA ILE A 207 4.01 13.06 -21.18
C ILE A 207 3.91 14.26 -20.27
N SER A 208 2.75 14.92 -20.27
CA SER A 208 2.47 16.08 -19.44
C SER A 208 0.98 16.15 -19.09
N LYS A 209 0.61 17.07 -18.20
CA LYS A 209 -0.80 17.34 -17.92
C LYS A 209 -1.59 17.79 -19.15
N ALA A 210 -0.94 18.46 -20.10
CA ALA A 210 -1.53 18.88 -21.37
C ALA A 210 -1.62 17.74 -22.39
N ASN A 211 -0.65 16.80 -22.33
CA ASN A 211 -0.55 15.62 -23.18
C ASN A 211 -0.48 14.34 -22.31
N PRO A 212 -1.58 13.94 -21.64
CA PRO A 212 -1.59 12.74 -20.82
C PRO A 212 -1.60 11.48 -21.67
N MET A 213 -0.95 10.41 -21.17
CA MET A 213 -0.86 9.12 -21.84
C MET A 213 -1.70 8.08 -21.11
N VAL A 214 -2.66 7.45 -21.81
CA VAL A 214 -3.40 6.30 -21.28
C VAL A 214 -2.67 5.03 -21.66
N THR A 215 -2.27 4.23 -20.67
CA THR A 215 -1.51 3.00 -20.91
C THR A 215 -1.76 1.97 -19.82
N GLN A 216 -1.20 0.80 -19.98
CA GLN A 216 -1.11 -0.23 -18.95
C GLN A 216 0.36 -0.54 -18.71
N VAL A 217 0.79 -0.50 -17.46
CA VAL A 217 2.16 -0.80 -17.03
C VAL A 217 2.19 -1.99 -16.09
N TRP A 218 3.27 -2.75 -16.14
CA TRP A 218 3.53 -3.86 -15.22
C TRP A 218 4.95 -3.83 -14.73
N GLY A 219 5.18 -4.48 -13.60
CA GLY A 219 6.52 -4.48 -13.00
C GLY A 219 6.58 -5.21 -11.67
N ASN A 220 7.64 -4.92 -10.93
CA ASN A 220 7.95 -5.54 -9.65
C ASN A 220 7.74 -4.55 -8.49
N ILE A 221 7.31 -5.09 -7.35
CA ILE A 221 7.24 -4.37 -6.10
C ILE A 221 8.43 -4.82 -5.25
N ASN A 222 9.25 -3.88 -4.84
CA ASN A 222 10.37 -4.10 -3.94
C ASN A 222 10.14 -3.30 -2.65
N ASN A 223 10.40 -3.92 -1.53
CA ASN A 223 10.40 -3.27 -0.22
C ASN A 223 11.59 -3.81 0.58
N ILE A 224 12.77 -3.24 0.26
CA ILE A 224 14.04 -3.74 0.76
C ILE A 224 14.35 -3.07 2.10
N ILE A 225 14.62 -3.88 3.10
CA ILE A 225 15.00 -3.47 4.44
C ILE A 225 16.52 -3.33 4.49
N PHE A 226 16.99 -2.18 4.98
CA PHE A 226 18.39 -1.89 5.22
C PHE A 226 18.61 -1.58 6.69
N ASP A 227 19.62 -2.21 7.27
CA ASP A 227 20.12 -1.81 8.55
C ASP A 227 21.13 -0.68 8.39
N ARG A 228 20.83 0.47 9.00
CA ARG A 228 21.70 1.63 9.02
C ARG A 228 22.20 1.86 10.43
N GLU A 229 23.51 1.99 10.57
CA GLU A 229 24.12 2.40 11.82
C GLU A 229 24.17 3.94 11.89
N ILE A 230 23.57 4.49 12.92
CA ILE A 230 23.65 5.91 13.23
C ILE A 230 24.63 6.04 14.39
N VAL A 231 25.79 6.65 14.12
CA VAL A 231 26.77 6.96 15.13
C VAL A 231 26.42 8.32 15.73
N LYS A 232 26.04 8.34 17.01
CA LYS A 232 25.84 9.58 17.78
C LYS A 232 27.12 9.89 18.52
N GLU A 233 27.73 11.03 18.21
CA GLU A 233 28.90 11.50 18.91
C GLU A 233 28.59 11.68 20.42
N SER A 234 29.49 11.20 21.25
CA SER A 234 29.42 11.38 22.70
C SER A 234 30.41 12.45 23.13
N ALA A 235 30.00 13.31 24.05
CA ALA A 235 30.92 14.28 24.67
C ALA A 235 32.01 13.61 25.53
N PHE A 236 31.77 12.39 26.02
CA PHE A 236 32.68 11.57 26.82
C PHE A 236 32.50 10.08 26.47
N GLY A 237 33.61 9.36 26.27
CA GLY A 237 33.61 7.92 26.02
C GLY A 237 33.38 7.54 24.59
N GLU A 238 32.98 6.28 24.36
CA GLU A 238 32.75 5.75 23.01
C GLU A 238 31.47 6.31 22.41
N PRO A 239 31.42 6.53 21.05
CA PRO A 239 30.21 6.94 20.38
C PRO A 239 29.09 5.90 20.55
N LEU A 240 27.86 6.37 20.74
CA LEU A 240 26.68 5.50 20.74
C LEU A 240 26.32 5.09 19.34
N VAL A 241 26.43 3.79 19.05
CA VAL A 241 26.00 3.22 17.76
C VAL A 241 24.57 2.71 17.92
N GLU A 242 23.65 3.35 17.22
CA GLU A 242 22.24 2.94 17.16
C GLU A 242 21.97 2.28 15.79
N LYS A 243 21.49 1.03 15.81
CA LYS A 243 21.05 0.35 14.59
C LYS A 243 19.61 0.71 14.33
N VAL A 244 19.36 1.32 13.19
CA VAL A 244 18.02 1.70 12.73
C VAL A 244 17.74 0.97 11.42
N SER A 245 16.71 0.11 11.42
CA SER A 245 16.23 -0.49 10.19
C SER A 245 15.38 0.54 9.43
N THR A 246 15.72 0.75 8.18
CA THR A 246 14.94 1.58 7.26
C THR A 246 14.55 0.73 6.05
N PHE A 247 13.52 1.13 5.34
CA PHE A 247 13.11 0.42 4.14
C PHE A 247 12.99 1.36 2.94
N ILE A 248 13.29 0.85 1.76
CA ILE A 248 13.03 1.52 0.49
C ILE A 248 11.97 0.72 -0.25
N ARG A 249 10.82 1.34 -0.44
CA ARG A 249 9.75 0.77 -1.25
C ARG A 249 9.78 1.37 -2.63
N SER A 250 9.78 0.51 -3.65
CA SER A 250 9.67 0.93 -5.05
C SER A 250 8.65 0.07 -5.80
N TYR A 251 8.03 0.70 -6.77
CA TYR A 251 7.20 0.06 -7.79
C TYR A 251 7.95 0.26 -9.11
N ASP A 252 8.73 -0.75 -9.50
CA ASP A 252 9.64 -0.66 -10.62
C ASP A 252 8.97 -1.24 -11.88
N VAL A 253 8.66 -0.37 -12.83
CA VAL A 253 8.04 -0.74 -14.11
C VAL A 253 9.05 -1.51 -14.93
N THR A 254 8.66 -2.66 -15.46
CA THR A 254 9.47 -3.51 -16.35
C THR A 254 8.92 -3.57 -17.76
N GLY A 255 7.71 -3.06 -17.97
CA GLY A 255 7.10 -3.01 -19.28
C GLY A 255 5.79 -2.22 -19.31
N ALA A 256 5.38 -1.87 -20.53
CA ALA A 256 4.13 -1.20 -20.83
C ALA A 256 3.50 -1.78 -22.10
N THR A 257 2.22 -1.50 -22.34
CA THR A 257 1.58 -1.91 -23.59
C THR A 257 2.17 -1.16 -24.79
N ASN A 258 2.35 -1.86 -25.90
CA ASN A 258 2.84 -1.25 -27.17
C ASN A 258 1.85 -0.23 -27.73
N LYS A 259 0.58 -0.32 -27.38
CA LYS A 259 -0.47 0.59 -27.83
C LYS A 259 -0.73 1.62 -26.75
N VAL A 260 -0.45 2.87 -27.07
CA VAL A 260 -1.00 4.00 -26.34
C VAL A 260 -2.47 4.08 -26.67
N TYR A 261 -3.32 4.06 -25.67
CA TYR A 261 -4.77 4.18 -25.88
C TYR A 261 -5.11 5.63 -26.16
N ASP A 262 -5.81 5.87 -27.25
CA ASP A 262 -6.34 7.20 -27.55
C ASP A 262 -7.53 7.51 -26.60
N PHE A 263 -7.66 8.78 -26.21
CA PHE A 263 -8.81 9.26 -25.45
C PHE A 263 -10.13 9.22 -26.26
N ASP A 264 -10.05 9.14 -27.58
CA ASP A 264 -11.20 9.00 -28.45
C ASP A 264 -11.59 7.52 -28.71
N ASP A 265 -10.83 6.56 -28.18
CA ASP A 265 -11.17 5.13 -28.25
C ASP A 265 -12.28 4.81 -27.24
N GLU A 266 -13.43 4.33 -27.72
CA GLU A 266 -14.58 3.92 -26.87
C GLU A 266 -14.21 2.86 -25.81
N SER A 267 -13.08 2.18 -25.99
CA SER A 267 -12.58 1.18 -25.06
C SER A 267 -11.83 1.77 -23.86
N THR A 268 -11.54 3.07 -23.86
CA THR A 268 -10.77 3.76 -22.84
C THR A 268 -11.61 4.81 -22.10
N ILE A 269 -10.96 5.74 -21.48
CA ILE A 269 -11.56 6.89 -20.82
C ILE A 269 -11.50 8.11 -21.76
N THR A 270 -12.56 8.88 -21.86
CA THR A 270 -12.54 10.16 -22.58
C THR A 270 -11.83 11.26 -21.76
N LYS A 271 -11.35 12.31 -22.43
CA LYS A 271 -10.76 13.48 -21.75
C LYS A 271 -11.74 14.14 -20.78
N GLU A 272 -13.02 14.15 -21.10
CA GLU A 272 -14.08 14.75 -20.27
C GLU A 272 -14.33 13.89 -19.01
N GLU A 273 -14.43 12.57 -19.17
CA GLU A 273 -14.54 11.64 -18.04
C GLU A 273 -13.34 11.76 -17.11
N MET A 274 -12.11 11.80 -17.65
CA MET A 274 -10.90 11.98 -16.88
C MET A 274 -10.92 13.28 -16.06
N ARG A 275 -11.31 14.41 -16.68
CA ARG A 275 -11.44 15.70 -15.98
C ARG A 275 -12.46 15.62 -14.85
N THR A 276 -13.59 14.98 -15.10
CA THR A 276 -14.65 14.78 -14.10
C THR A 276 -14.14 13.95 -12.92
N LEU A 277 -13.42 12.86 -13.18
CA LEU A 277 -12.85 12.01 -12.13
C LEU A 277 -11.75 12.72 -11.32
N ILE A 278 -10.89 13.52 -11.98
CA ILE A 278 -9.90 14.36 -11.28
C ILE A 278 -10.60 15.33 -10.34
N LYS A 279 -11.64 16.01 -10.82
CA LYS A 279 -12.43 16.94 -9.99
C LYS A 279 -13.06 16.21 -8.78
N GLN A 280 -13.63 15.04 -8.98
CA GLN A 280 -14.18 14.21 -7.90
C GLN A 280 -13.11 13.80 -6.88
N PHE A 281 -11.91 13.48 -7.36
CA PHE A 281 -10.77 13.18 -6.49
C PHE A 281 -10.39 14.41 -5.64
N ASP A 282 -10.25 15.59 -6.26
CA ASP A 282 -9.90 16.83 -5.56
C ASP A 282 -10.97 17.21 -4.53
N GLU A 283 -12.25 17.09 -4.87
CA GLU A 283 -13.36 17.33 -3.96
C GLU A 283 -13.37 16.36 -2.77
N ARG A 284 -12.97 15.09 -2.98
CA ARG A 284 -12.81 14.12 -1.90
C ARG A 284 -11.68 14.51 -0.98
N VAL A 285 -10.52 14.85 -1.53
CA VAL A 285 -9.35 15.29 -0.76
C VAL A 285 -9.68 16.52 0.09
N GLU A 286 -10.44 17.49 -0.45
CA GLU A 286 -10.81 18.68 0.30
C GLU A 286 -11.81 18.38 1.42
N ARG A 287 -12.79 17.51 1.19
CA ARG A 287 -13.71 17.02 2.24
C ARG A 287 -12.95 16.32 3.37
N ASP A 288 -11.96 15.49 3.04
CA ASP A 288 -11.14 14.79 4.02
C ASP A 288 -10.30 15.79 4.85
N ARG A 289 -9.79 16.85 4.21
CA ARG A 289 -9.08 17.94 4.89
C ARG A 289 -9.99 18.71 5.85
N GLU A 290 -11.21 19.06 5.42
CA GLU A 290 -12.19 19.77 6.24
C GLU A 290 -12.66 18.91 7.43
N TYR A 291 -12.91 17.64 7.20
CA TYR A 291 -13.29 16.69 8.25
C TYR A 291 -12.24 16.63 9.37
N ARG A 292 -10.96 16.57 9.00
CA ARG A 292 -9.86 16.60 9.98
C ARG A 292 -9.81 17.87 10.79
N LYS A 293 -9.93 19.02 10.14
CA LYS A 293 -9.96 20.31 10.84
C LYS A 293 -11.06 20.35 11.90
N ASN A 294 -12.23 19.87 11.54
CA ASN A 294 -13.39 19.84 12.43
C ASN A 294 -13.21 18.84 13.57
N THR A 295 -12.59 17.69 13.30
CA THR A 295 -12.36 16.66 14.32
C THR A 295 -11.21 17.04 15.27
N ALA A 296 -10.16 17.71 14.76
CA ALA A 296 -9.06 18.22 15.59
C ALA A 296 -9.50 19.38 16.51
N ALA A 297 -10.52 20.15 16.10
CA ALA A 297 -11.10 21.23 16.90
C ALA A 297 -12.07 20.73 17.98
N ALA A 298 -12.53 19.47 17.93
CA ALA A 298 -13.42 18.92 18.94
C ALA A 298 -12.64 18.69 20.27
N PRO A 299 -13.16 19.13 21.42
CA PRO A 299 -12.48 18.96 22.70
C PRO A 299 -12.33 17.45 22.98
N LYS A 300 -11.08 17.00 23.16
CA LYS A 300 -10.79 15.61 23.55
C LYS A 300 -11.55 15.31 24.85
N PRO A 301 -12.28 14.18 24.95
CA PRO A 301 -12.90 13.76 26.21
C PRO A 301 -11.81 13.71 27.28
N ALA A 302 -12.06 14.33 28.43
CA ALA A 302 -11.11 14.40 29.53
C ALA A 302 -10.67 12.99 29.92
N ALA A 303 -9.39 12.67 29.67
CA ALA A 303 -8.78 11.40 30.05
C ALA A 303 -8.92 11.22 31.56
N LYS A 304 -9.55 10.14 32.00
CA LYS A 304 -9.54 9.71 33.40
C LYS A 304 -8.08 9.54 33.81
N LYS A 305 -7.65 10.32 34.82
CA LYS A 305 -6.29 10.28 35.39
C LYS A 305 -6.00 8.87 35.91
N THR A 306 -5.28 8.08 35.13
CA THR A 306 -4.56 6.90 35.62
C THR A 306 -3.15 7.30 36.00
N LYS A 307 -2.66 6.74 37.11
CA LYS A 307 -1.34 7.05 37.73
C LYS A 307 -0.20 6.85 36.70
N PRO A 308 0.89 7.65 36.80
CA PRO A 308 1.96 7.58 35.82
C PRO A 308 2.79 6.31 35.95
N ALA A 309 2.90 5.56 34.83
CA ALA A 309 3.91 4.54 34.62
C ALA A 309 5.20 5.17 34.04
N PRO A 310 6.37 4.56 34.21
CA PRO A 310 7.66 5.19 33.89
C PRO A 310 7.85 5.39 32.37
N LYS A 311 8.42 6.55 32.03
CA LYS A 311 8.71 7.00 30.68
C LYS A 311 9.62 6.01 29.93
N LYS A 312 9.12 5.39 28.85
CA LYS A 312 9.93 4.92 27.74
C LYS A 312 9.88 5.96 26.62
N ALA A 313 11.03 6.14 25.97
CA ALA A 313 11.24 7.16 24.96
C ALA A 313 10.24 7.05 23.79
N ALA A 314 9.80 8.23 23.33
CA ALA A 314 8.82 8.39 22.25
C ALA A 314 9.40 7.95 20.92
N ALA A 315 8.76 6.96 20.28
CA ALA A 315 8.76 6.80 18.84
C ALA A 315 7.60 7.63 18.28
N ASN A 316 7.87 8.47 17.30
CA ASN A 316 6.85 9.25 16.61
C ASN A 316 6.00 8.27 15.76
N ASP A 317 4.81 7.96 16.24
CA ASP A 317 3.81 7.22 15.49
C ASP A 317 2.77 8.20 14.95
N ASP A 318 2.91 8.56 13.68
CA ASP A 318 1.88 9.26 12.91
C ASP A 318 0.91 8.21 12.28
N ASP A 319 0.24 7.44 13.12
CA ASP A 319 -0.87 6.57 12.69
C ASP A 319 -2.20 7.29 12.90
N TYR A 320 -2.69 7.91 11.84
CA TYR A 320 -4.05 8.47 11.82
C TYR A 320 -5.05 7.40 11.39
N ASP A 321 -5.83 6.94 12.35
CA ASP A 321 -7.03 6.13 12.12
C ASP A 321 -8.14 6.98 11.46
N PHE A 322 -8.49 6.62 10.24
CA PHE A 322 -9.47 7.32 9.41
C PHE A 322 -10.80 6.57 9.32
N PHE A 323 -11.35 6.02 10.37
CA PHE A 323 -12.75 5.54 10.41
C PHE A 323 -13.10 5.06 11.82
N ASP A 324 -13.69 5.96 12.57
CA ASP A 324 -14.77 5.60 13.52
C ASP A 324 -16.09 6.20 13.02
#